data_dad14dc4fc577a603897fee13fbbcb5b
#
_entry.id   dad14dc4fc577a603897fee13fbbcb5b
#
_cell.length_a   1.000
_cell.length_b   1.000
_cell.length_c   1.000
_cell.angle_alpha   90.00
_cell.angle_beta   90.00
_cell.angle_gamma   90.00
#
_symmetry.space_group_name_H-M   'P 1'
#
loop_
_entity.id
_entity.type
_entity.pdbx_description
1 polymer ?
#
loop_
_entity_poly.entity_id
_entity_poly.type
_entity_poly.pdbx_seq_one_letter_code
_entity_poly.pdbx_strand_id
1 'polypeptide(L)'
;MSEKTPDRRVSLWLIGALCIAPVVASYVAYYMMPPGGHTNYGELMDAAPLPDVRLRLVDGAPFQLSQLRGKWVLLMVDSARCEEACQRKLFTLRQLRLTQGKDMERIERAWLISDDAALPDGLMVDYRGTWLARAAASELLKRLPAERPLAEYIYVVDPLGNLVLRYGRDAEPGKMIKDLTRLLKTSGIG
;
A
#
# COMPACT_ATOMS: atom_id res chain seq x y z
N MET A 1 -39.77 57.85 -10.78
CA MET A 1 -38.64 56.94 -10.58
C MET A 1 -38.29 56.37 -11.94
N SER A 2 -37.19 56.87 -12.56
CA SER A 2 -36.77 56.45 -13.90
C SER A 2 -35.93 55.18 -13.78
N GLU A 3 -36.48 54.05 -14.18
CA GLU A 3 -35.82 52.79 -14.23
C GLU A 3 -34.84 52.81 -15.46
N LYS A 4 -33.55 52.97 -15.17
CA LYS A 4 -32.50 52.95 -16.17
C LYS A 4 -32.33 51.50 -16.65
N THR A 5 -32.91 51.14 -17.80
CA THR A 5 -32.66 49.87 -18.45
C THR A 5 -31.17 49.72 -18.73
N PRO A 6 -30.50 48.65 -18.30
CA PRO A 6 -29.10 48.45 -18.54
C PRO A 6 -28.84 48.33 -20.04
N ASP A 7 -27.77 49.01 -20.49
CA ASP A 7 -27.35 49.04 -21.90
C ASP A 7 -27.16 47.59 -22.39
N ARG A 8 -27.80 47.21 -23.50
CA ARG A 8 -27.83 45.88 -24.05
C ARG A 8 -26.43 45.23 -24.19
N ARG A 9 -25.43 46.09 -24.42
CA ARG A 9 -24.01 45.68 -24.47
C ARG A 9 -23.49 45.26 -23.11
N VAL A 10 -23.84 45.94 -22.03
CA VAL A 10 -23.43 45.59 -20.65
C VAL A 10 -24.05 44.27 -20.24
N SER A 11 -25.32 44.04 -20.61
CA SER A 11 -26.02 42.78 -20.34
C SER A 11 -25.33 41.56 -21.01
N LEU A 12 -24.86 41.74 -22.27
CA LEU A 12 -24.12 40.68 -22.98
C LEU A 12 -22.76 40.38 -22.35
N TRP A 13 -22.04 41.39 -21.89
CA TRP A 13 -20.77 41.21 -21.17
C TRP A 13 -20.96 40.51 -19.83
N LEU A 14 -22.04 40.84 -19.10
CA LEU A 14 -22.38 40.18 -17.83
C LEU A 14 -22.73 38.70 -18.02
N ILE A 15 -23.48 38.38 -19.06
CA ILE A 15 -23.80 36.95 -19.37
C ILE A 15 -22.53 36.19 -19.76
N GLY A 16 -21.68 36.78 -20.60
CA GLY A 16 -20.39 36.20 -20.98
C GLY A 16 -19.48 35.96 -19.77
N ALA A 17 -19.36 36.94 -18.88
CA ALA A 17 -18.60 36.80 -17.64
C ALA A 17 -19.16 35.73 -16.72
N LEU A 18 -20.49 35.63 -16.58
CA LEU A 18 -21.14 34.61 -15.76
C LEU A 18 -20.89 33.19 -16.29
N CYS A 19 -20.84 33.04 -17.62
CA CYS A 19 -20.55 31.74 -18.25
C CYS A 19 -19.07 31.36 -18.13
N ILE A 20 -18.14 32.33 -18.21
CA ILE A 20 -16.70 32.08 -18.18
C ILE A 20 -16.18 31.94 -16.74
N ALA A 21 -16.76 32.66 -15.78
CA ALA A 21 -16.32 32.70 -14.39
C ALA A 21 -16.17 31.27 -13.74
N PRO A 22 -17.11 30.33 -13.88
CA PRO A 22 -16.96 29.01 -13.29
C PRO A 22 -15.82 28.19 -13.92
N VAL A 23 -15.57 28.37 -15.21
CA VAL A 23 -14.45 27.70 -15.90
C VAL A 23 -13.12 28.24 -15.39
N VAL A 24 -12.99 29.57 -15.33
CA VAL A 24 -11.77 30.21 -14.79
C VAL A 24 -11.59 29.86 -13.31
N ALA A 25 -12.65 29.92 -12.52
CA ALA A 25 -12.60 29.55 -11.12
C ALA A 25 -12.17 28.09 -10.90
N SER A 26 -12.65 27.16 -11.73
CA SER A 26 -12.24 25.74 -11.70
C SER A 26 -10.75 25.59 -12.05
N TYR A 27 -10.27 26.28 -13.07
CA TYR A 27 -8.85 26.29 -13.43
C TYR A 27 -7.97 26.84 -12.32
N VAL A 28 -8.35 28.00 -11.78
CA VAL A 28 -7.63 28.64 -10.66
C VAL A 28 -7.61 27.72 -9.44
N ALA A 29 -8.76 27.13 -9.07
CA ALA A 29 -8.83 26.19 -7.96
C ALA A 29 -7.92 24.98 -8.18
N TYR A 30 -7.90 24.40 -9.39
CA TYR A 30 -7.06 23.24 -9.72
C TYR A 30 -5.56 23.55 -9.61
N TYR A 31 -5.11 24.71 -10.10
CA TYR A 31 -3.69 25.06 -10.10
C TYR A 31 -3.20 25.70 -8.79
N MET A 32 -4.05 26.45 -8.08
CA MET A 32 -3.67 27.12 -6.83
C MET A 32 -3.97 26.28 -5.59
N MET A 33 -4.93 25.36 -5.68
CA MET A 33 -5.27 24.39 -4.62
C MET A 33 -5.16 22.96 -5.18
N PRO A 34 -3.95 22.53 -5.57
CA PRO A 34 -3.80 21.14 -5.98
C PRO A 34 -4.35 20.26 -4.84
N PRO A 35 -5.11 19.21 -5.14
CA PRO A 35 -5.60 18.29 -4.12
C PRO A 35 -4.41 17.65 -3.39
N GLY A 36 -3.88 18.39 -2.43
CA GLY A 36 -2.74 18.02 -1.59
C GLY A 36 -3.17 17.14 -0.44
N GLY A 37 -3.76 16.02 -0.74
CA GLY A 37 -4.04 14.99 0.22
C GLY A 37 -3.50 13.68 -0.28
N HIS A 38 -2.39 13.21 0.28
CA HIS A 38 -2.08 11.80 0.20
C HIS A 38 -3.30 11.06 0.75
N THR A 39 -4.08 10.46 -0.14
CA THR A 39 -5.29 9.72 0.20
C THR A 39 -4.97 8.48 1.04
N ASN A 40 -3.71 8.09 1.07
CA ASN A 40 -3.20 6.96 1.82
C ASN A 40 -2.32 7.43 2.98
N TYR A 41 -2.42 6.75 4.11
CA TYR A 41 -1.58 6.98 5.28
C TYR A 41 -0.17 6.43 5.06
N GLY A 42 -0.07 5.27 4.41
CA GLY A 42 1.20 4.71 3.99
C GLY A 42 1.83 5.52 2.85
N GLU A 43 3.14 5.40 2.73
CA GLU A 43 3.90 6.01 1.65
C GLU A 43 3.64 5.26 0.34
N LEU A 44 3.08 5.99 -0.64
CA LEU A 44 2.87 5.46 -1.98
C LEU A 44 4.21 5.30 -2.68
N MET A 45 4.42 4.12 -3.25
CA MET A 45 5.57 3.82 -4.10
C MET A 45 5.18 3.98 -5.57
N ASP A 46 6.15 4.35 -6.39
CA ASP A 46 5.98 4.22 -7.83
C ASP A 46 5.79 2.73 -8.13
N ALA A 47 4.60 2.37 -8.61
CA ALA A 47 4.22 0.97 -8.83
C ALA A 47 5.22 0.28 -9.76
N ALA A 48 6.17 -0.43 -9.19
CA ALA A 48 7.21 -1.13 -9.90
C ALA A 48 7.12 -2.64 -9.62
N PRO A 49 7.25 -3.49 -10.66
CA PRO A 49 7.21 -4.92 -10.48
C PRO A 49 8.41 -5.38 -9.65
N LEU A 50 8.14 -6.20 -8.64
CA LEU A 50 9.17 -6.86 -7.88
C LEU A 50 9.82 -7.98 -8.70
N PRO A 51 11.15 -8.20 -8.57
CA PRO A 51 11.82 -9.27 -9.29
C PRO A 51 11.30 -10.63 -8.82
N ASP A 52 10.99 -11.49 -9.78
CA ASP A 52 10.49 -12.84 -9.52
C ASP A 52 11.66 -13.81 -9.36
N VAL A 53 12.28 -13.75 -8.19
CA VAL A 53 13.43 -14.61 -7.86
C VAL A 53 12.97 -15.94 -7.25
N ARG A 54 13.71 -17.01 -7.52
CA ARG A 54 13.51 -18.32 -6.91
C ARG A 54 14.02 -18.30 -5.48
N LEU A 55 13.10 -18.47 -4.53
CA LEU A 55 13.38 -18.60 -3.11
C LEU A 55 13.05 -20.02 -2.64
N ARG A 56 13.32 -20.33 -1.38
CA ARG A 56 12.86 -21.54 -0.70
C ARG A 56 12.07 -21.18 0.54
N LEU A 57 10.97 -21.85 0.76
CA LEU A 57 10.27 -21.78 2.02
C LEU A 57 11.09 -22.46 3.13
N VAL A 58 10.73 -22.23 4.37
CA VAL A 58 11.40 -22.85 5.53
C VAL A 58 11.27 -24.36 5.57
N ASP A 59 10.24 -24.92 4.96
CA ASP A 59 10.04 -26.38 4.75
C ASP A 59 10.81 -26.95 3.58
N GLY A 60 11.57 -26.10 2.85
CA GLY A 60 12.37 -26.48 1.69
C GLY A 60 11.67 -26.40 0.34
N ALA A 61 10.35 -26.17 0.31
CA ALA A 61 9.59 -26.05 -0.94
C ALA A 61 10.05 -24.82 -1.78
N PRO A 62 10.04 -24.92 -3.11
CA PRO A 62 10.34 -23.79 -3.97
C PRO A 62 9.24 -22.71 -3.86
N PHE A 63 9.64 -21.46 -3.86
CA PHE A 63 8.73 -20.33 -3.75
C PHE A 63 9.16 -19.17 -4.65
N GLN A 64 8.17 -18.49 -5.24
CA GLN A 64 8.32 -17.25 -5.97
C GLN A 64 7.13 -16.33 -5.65
N LEU A 65 7.36 -15.02 -5.59
CA LEU A 65 6.27 -14.06 -5.32
C LEU A 65 5.17 -14.11 -6.38
N SER A 66 5.49 -14.49 -7.62
CA SER A 66 4.51 -14.67 -8.70
C SER A 66 3.44 -15.72 -8.40
N GLN A 67 3.68 -16.65 -7.50
CA GLN A 67 2.68 -17.63 -7.03
C GLN A 67 1.53 -16.97 -6.26
N LEU A 68 1.75 -15.76 -5.74
CA LEU A 68 0.75 -14.97 -5.01
C LEU A 68 0.03 -13.95 -5.88
N ARG A 69 0.26 -13.94 -7.20
CA ARG A 69 -0.47 -13.08 -8.12
C ARG A 69 -1.98 -13.33 -8.04
N GLY A 70 -2.75 -12.26 -8.23
CA GLY A 70 -4.19 -12.30 -8.00
C GLY A 70 -4.58 -12.01 -6.55
N LYS A 71 -3.61 -11.88 -5.63
CA LYS A 71 -3.82 -11.52 -4.22
C LYS A 71 -3.02 -10.29 -3.86
N TRP A 72 -3.53 -9.52 -2.91
CA TRP A 72 -2.76 -8.50 -2.21
C TRP A 72 -1.81 -9.17 -1.26
N VAL A 73 -0.55 -8.76 -1.23
CA VAL A 73 0.45 -9.37 -0.35
C VAL A 73 0.94 -8.35 0.66
N LEU A 74 0.72 -8.65 1.95
CA LEU A 74 1.37 -7.96 3.05
C LEU A 74 2.74 -8.59 3.27
N LEU A 75 3.79 -7.87 2.90
CA LEU A 75 5.16 -8.37 2.89
C LEU A 75 5.96 -7.72 4.02
N MET A 76 6.67 -8.53 4.81
CA MET A 76 7.64 -8.06 5.78
C MET A 76 9.00 -8.71 5.55
N VAL A 77 10.05 -8.01 5.99
CA VAL A 77 11.42 -8.52 6.02
C VAL A 77 11.88 -8.53 7.47
N ASP A 78 12.48 -9.62 7.92
CA ASP A 78 13.11 -9.70 9.25
C ASP A 78 14.06 -10.89 9.36
N SER A 79 14.85 -10.93 10.44
CA SER A 79 15.65 -12.08 10.85
C SER A 79 14.77 -13.24 11.29
N ALA A 80 15.22 -14.47 11.04
CA ALA A 80 14.55 -15.68 11.54
C ALA A 80 14.45 -15.75 13.08
N ARG A 81 15.33 -15.06 13.81
CA ARG A 81 15.27 -15.01 15.30
C ARG A 81 13.99 -14.37 15.80
N CYS A 82 13.38 -13.52 15.00
CA CYS A 82 12.10 -12.87 15.24
C CYS A 82 11.92 -12.36 16.66
N GLU A 83 12.71 -11.37 17.01
CA GLU A 83 12.61 -10.67 18.30
C GLU A 83 11.27 -9.90 18.41
N GLU A 84 11.03 -9.25 19.52
CA GLU A 84 9.77 -8.57 19.86
C GLU A 84 9.23 -7.66 18.72
N ALA A 85 10.08 -6.91 18.05
CA ALA A 85 9.69 -6.03 16.94
C ALA A 85 9.14 -6.83 15.74
N CYS A 86 9.77 -7.94 15.41
CA CYS A 86 9.32 -8.86 14.37
C CYS A 86 7.97 -9.50 14.75
N GLN A 87 7.81 -9.98 15.98
CA GLN A 87 6.56 -10.57 16.46
C GLN A 87 5.40 -9.56 16.40
N ARG A 88 5.65 -8.30 16.77
CA ARG A 88 4.66 -7.23 16.61
C ARG A 88 4.25 -7.04 15.15
N LYS A 89 5.20 -7.10 14.21
CA LYS A 89 4.86 -7.02 12.77
C LYS A 89 4.02 -8.22 12.33
N LEU A 90 4.39 -9.44 12.70
CA LEU A 90 3.59 -10.64 12.39
C LEU A 90 2.16 -10.51 12.93
N PHE A 91 2.01 -10.06 14.17
CA PHE A 91 0.72 -9.76 14.75
C PHE A 91 -0.05 -8.71 13.95
N THR A 92 0.62 -7.63 13.57
CA THR A 92 0.01 -6.56 12.75
C THR A 92 -0.45 -7.10 11.40
N LEU A 93 0.37 -7.86 10.69
CA LEU A 93 -0.02 -8.47 9.41
C LEU A 93 -1.24 -9.38 9.56
N ARG A 94 -1.28 -10.17 10.64
CA ARG A 94 -2.44 -11.02 10.95
C ARG A 94 -3.70 -10.19 11.18
N GLN A 95 -3.63 -9.12 11.99
CA GLN A 95 -4.76 -8.26 12.29
C GLN A 95 -5.24 -7.50 11.04
N LEU A 96 -4.32 -6.97 10.25
CA LEU A 96 -4.65 -6.29 8.98
C LEU A 96 -5.47 -7.19 8.06
N ARG A 97 -5.09 -8.46 7.93
CA ARG A 97 -5.85 -9.44 7.12
C ARG A 97 -7.23 -9.74 7.73
N LEU A 98 -7.28 -10.07 9.01
CA LEU A 98 -8.52 -10.48 9.69
C LEU A 98 -9.58 -9.36 9.73
N THR A 99 -9.14 -8.11 9.89
CA THR A 99 -10.05 -6.95 9.94
C THR A 99 -10.72 -6.64 8.61
N GLN A 100 -10.26 -7.22 7.50
CA GLN A 100 -10.92 -7.05 6.19
C GLN A 100 -12.17 -7.94 6.02
N GLY A 101 -12.48 -8.79 6.99
CA GLY A 101 -13.71 -9.59 7.00
C GLY A 101 -13.82 -10.47 5.75
N LYS A 102 -14.87 -10.27 4.94
CA LYS A 102 -15.11 -11.04 3.71
C LYS A 102 -14.00 -10.92 2.67
N ASP A 103 -13.26 -9.81 2.66
CA ASP A 103 -12.17 -9.54 1.71
C ASP A 103 -10.83 -10.13 2.19
N MET A 104 -10.77 -10.78 3.36
CA MET A 104 -9.52 -11.33 3.91
C MET A 104 -8.90 -12.41 3.01
N GLU A 105 -9.70 -13.13 2.22
CA GLU A 105 -9.22 -14.15 1.29
C GLU A 105 -8.51 -13.57 0.07
N ARG A 106 -8.64 -12.25 -0.15
CA ARG A 106 -7.91 -11.50 -1.17
C ARG A 106 -6.52 -11.08 -0.72
N ILE A 107 -6.14 -11.39 0.54
CA ILE A 107 -4.90 -10.93 1.15
C ILE A 107 -4.06 -12.12 1.60
N GLU A 108 -2.83 -12.17 1.13
CA GLU A 108 -1.79 -13.07 1.59
C GLU A 108 -0.77 -12.35 2.48
N ARG A 109 -0.07 -13.10 3.30
CA ARG A 109 1.00 -12.58 4.16
C ARG A 109 2.28 -13.31 3.83
N ALA A 110 3.36 -12.55 3.62
CA ALA A 110 4.67 -13.12 3.33
C ALA A 110 5.73 -12.52 4.25
N TRP A 111 6.58 -13.36 4.78
CA TRP A 111 7.76 -12.97 5.52
C TRP A 111 9.01 -13.44 4.77
N LEU A 112 9.78 -12.47 4.29
CA LEU A 112 11.10 -12.69 3.70
C LEU A 112 12.14 -12.71 4.82
N ILE A 113 12.69 -13.87 5.07
CA ILE A 113 13.70 -14.09 6.11
C ILE A 113 15.05 -13.65 5.56
N SER A 114 15.67 -12.68 6.22
CA SER A 114 16.89 -12.01 5.75
C SER A 114 18.19 -12.74 6.11
N ASP A 115 18.11 -13.84 6.87
CA ASP A 115 19.27 -14.62 7.32
C ASP A 115 18.98 -16.12 7.30
N ASP A 116 19.97 -16.91 7.72
CA ASP A 116 19.90 -18.37 7.81
C ASP A 116 19.72 -18.88 9.25
N ALA A 117 19.38 -17.99 10.19
CA ALA A 117 19.14 -18.40 11.57
C ALA A 117 17.96 -19.39 11.68
N ALA A 118 17.93 -20.17 12.76
CA ALA A 118 16.80 -21.03 13.05
C ALA A 118 15.59 -20.20 13.52
N LEU A 119 14.40 -20.61 13.12
CA LEU A 119 13.15 -20.04 13.65
C LEU A 119 12.93 -20.54 15.09
N PRO A 120 12.43 -19.70 16.00
CA PRO A 120 12.01 -20.15 17.32
C PRO A 120 10.89 -21.19 17.22
N ASP A 121 10.99 -22.23 18.04
CA ASP A 121 9.96 -23.26 18.13
C ASP A 121 8.61 -22.68 18.53
N GLY A 122 7.56 -23.14 17.87
CA GLY A 122 6.18 -22.72 18.16
C GLY A 122 5.77 -21.34 17.64
N LEU A 123 6.70 -20.50 17.20
CA LEU A 123 6.39 -19.15 16.72
C LEU A 123 5.27 -19.13 15.66
N MET A 124 5.29 -20.10 14.75
CA MET A 124 4.35 -20.12 13.61
C MET A 124 2.98 -20.72 13.93
N VAL A 125 2.76 -21.22 15.14
CA VAL A 125 1.45 -21.77 15.53
C VAL A 125 0.37 -20.68 15.44
N ASP A 126 0.70 -19.46 15.91
CA ASP A 126 -0.22 -18.32 15.91
C ASP A 126 -0.29 -17.59 14.57
N TYR A 127 0.69 -17.81 13.67
CA TYR A 127 0.82 -17.09 12.39
C TYR A 127 0.64 -17.99 11.17
N ARG A 128 -0.09 -19.10 11.31
CA ARG A 128 -0.40 -20.02 10.21
C ARG A 128 -0.95 -19.27 9.00
N GLY A 129 -0.59 -19.73 7.80
CA GLY A 129 -0.96 -19.10 6.53
C GLY A 129 -0.11 -17.85 6.21
N THR A 130 1.05 -17.70 6.84
CA THR A 130 2.09 -16.78 6.42
C THR A 130 3.14 -17.54 5.61
N TRP A 131 3.47 -17.06 4.42
CA TRP A 131 4.53 -17.61 3.57
C TRP A 131 5.88 -17.20 4.13
N LEU A 132 6.69 -18.16 4.55
CA LEU A 132 8.02 -17.93 5.12
C LEU A 132 9.07 -18.31 4.09
N ALA A 133 9.66 -17.31 3.44
CA ALA A 133 10.65 -17.54 2.40
C ALA A 133 12.04 -17.07 2.84
N ARG A 134 13.03 -17.95 2.71
CA ARG A 134 14.45 -17.62 2.89
C ARG A 134 14.88 -16.72 1.73
N ALA A 135 15.27 -15.49 2.06
CA ALA A 135 15.59 -14.46 1.06
C ALA A 135 16.96 -13.81 1.31
N ALA A 136 17.79 -14.39 2.17
CA ALA A 136 19.13 -13.90 2.47
C ALA A 136 19.91 -13.59 1.16
N ALA A 137 20.47 -12.39 1.08
CA ALA A 137 21.25 -11.89 -0.07
C ALA A 137 20.54 -11.95 -1.45
N SER A 138 19.19 -12.13 -1.47
CA SER A 138 18.44 -12.21 -2.73
C SER A 138 18.33 -10.84 -3.43
N GLU A 139 18.22 -10.87 -4.76
CA GLU A 139 17.93 -9.65 -5.55
C GLU A 139 16.59 -9.02 -5.16
N LEU A 140 15.64 -9.79 -4.65
CA LEU A 140 14.38 -9.26 -4.16
C LEU A 140 14.58 -8.27 -3.02
N LEU A 141 15.39 -8.63 -2.01
CA LEU A 141 15.67 -7.73 -0.88
C LEU A 141 16.39 -6.46 -1.31
N LYS A 142 17.31 -6.56 -2.28
CA LYS A 142 18.05 -5.39 -2.81
C LYS A 142 17.15 -4.39 -3.57
N ARG A 143 16.02 -4.85 -4.08
CA ARG A 143 15.07 -4.02 -4.85
C ARG A 143 13.98 -3.40 -4.00
N LEU A 144 13.83 -3.81 -2.74
CA LEU A 144 12.89 -3.17 -1.84
C LEU A 144 13.40 -1.78 -1.46
N PRO A 145 12.62 -0.72 -1.70
CA PRO A 145 13.02 0.64 -1.36
C PRO A 145 13.06 0.81 0.16
N ALA A 146 14.18 1.30 0.69
CA ALA A 146 14.35 1.52 2.11
C ALA A 146 15.37 2.62 2.39
N GLU A 147 15.03 3.54 3.26
CA GLU A 147 15.92 4.57 3.83
C GLU A 147 16.51 4.12 5.16
N ARG A 148 15.89 3.11 5.76
CA ARG A 148 16.24 2.47 7.02
C ARG A 148 16.34 0.95 6.80
N PRO A 149 16.80 0.17 7.80
CA PRO A 149 16.79 -1.28 7.68
C PRO A 149 15.44 -1.84 7.20
N LEU A 150 15.45 -2.78 6.26
CA LEU A 150 14.23 -3.39 5.69
C LEU A 150 13.28 -3.94 6.77
N ALA A 151 13.85 -4.36 7.90
CA ALA A 151 13.10 -4.83 9.06
C ALA A 151 12.19 -3.77 9.70
N GLU A 152 12.36 -2.50 9.37
CA GLU A 152 11.49 -1.43 9.90
C GLU A 152 10.23 -1.19 9.06
N TYR A 153 10.06 -1.93 7.95
CA TYR A 153 8.96 -1.69 7.04
C TYR A 153 8.02 -2.88 6.92
N ILE A 154 6.77 -2.55 6.58
CA ILE A 154 5.77 -3.45 6.01
C ILE A 154 5.44 -2.93 4.63
N TYR A 155 5.52 -3.79 3.64
CA TYR A 155 5.27 -3.48 2.24
C TYR A 155 3.93 -4.07 1.80
N VAL A 156 3.26 -3.40 0.87
CA VAL A 156 2.04 -3.90 0.23
C VAL A 156 2.32 -4.08 -1.26
N VAL A 157 2.09 -5.30 -1.72
CA VAL A 157 2.23 -5.68 -3.13
C VAL A 157 0.84 -5.91 -3.69
N ASP A 158 0.59 -5.37 -4.88
CA ASP A 158 -0.68 -5.49 -5.57
C ASP A 158 -0.88 -6.88 -6.23
N PRO A 159 -2.09 -7.23 -6.69
CA PRO A 159 -2.35 -8.51 -7.35
C PRO A 159 -1.56 -8.73 -8.65
N LEU A 160 -0.98 -7.70 -9.24
CA LEU A 160 -0.12 -7.81 -10.43
C LEU A 160 1.34 -8.07 -10.07
N GLY A 161 1.72 -7.94 -8.79
CA GLY A 161 3.08 -8.14 -8.29
C GLY A 161 3.90 -6.86 -8.21
N ASN A 162 3.25 -5.69 -8.25
CA ASN A 162 3.92 -4.40 -8.07
C ASN A 162 3.95 -4.00 -6.60
N LEU A 163 5.06 -3.43 -6.16
CA LEU A 163 5.12 -2.75 -4.88
C LEU A 163 4.40 -1.41 -4.99
N VAL A 164 3.37 -1.20 -4.16
CA VAL A 164 2.51 0.00 -4.26
C VAL A 164 2.50 0.86 -3.01
N LEU A 165 2.80 0.27 -1.84
CA LEU A 165 2.71 1.00 -0.57
C LEU A 165 3.74 0.48 0.43
N ARG A 166 4.23 1.39 1.27
CA ARG A 166 5.16 1.09 2.35
C ARG A 166 4.69 1.74 3.65
N TYR A 167 4.76 1.00 4.75
CA TYR A 167 4.52 1.51 6.10
C TYR A 167 5.81 1.42 6.91
N GLY A 168 6.15 2.48 7.61
CA GLY A 168 7.28 2.49 8.53
C GLY A 168 6.96 1.81 9.87
N ARG A 169 7.99 1.67 10.71
CA ARG A 169 7.95 1.00 12.01
C ARG A 169 6.84 1.50 12.95
N ASP A 170 6.61 2.81 12.96
CA ASP A 170 5.68 3.46 13.88
C ASP A 170 4.27 3.64 13.27
N ALA A 171 3.98 2.90 12.21
CA ALA A 171 2.70 3.01 11.54
C ALA A 171 1.55 2.52 12.44
N GLU A 172 0.51 3.36 12.53
CA GLU A 172 -0.68 3.08 13.32
C GLU A 172 -1.55 2.02 12.64
N PRO A 173 -1.79 0.85 13.26
CA PRO A 173 -2.57 -0.24 12.65
C PRO A 173 -3.96 0.19 12.18
N GLY A 174 -4.64 1.07 12.93
CA GLY A 174 -5.96 1.58 12.55
C GLY A 174 -5.98 2.39 11.24
N LYS A 175 -4.89 3.10 10.95
CA LYS A 175 -4.74 3.84 9.69
C LYS A 175 -4.37 2.90 8.54
N MET A 176 -3.51 1.91 8.81
CA MET A 176 -3.17 0.86 7.84
C MET A 176 -4.40 0.06 7.41
N ILE A 177 -5.30 -0.27 8.34
CA ILE A 177 -6.59 -0.94 8.06
C ILE A 177 -7.43 -0.10 7.08
N LYS A 178 -7.53 1.22 7.32
CA LYS A 178 -8.31 2.11 6.45
C LYS A 178 -7.73 2.19 5.03
N ASP A 179 -6.41 2.25 4.91
CA ASP A 179 -5.74 2.23 3.62
C ASP A 179 -6.01 0.93 2.87
N LEU A 180 -5.79 -0.20 3.54
CA LEU A 180 -6.01 -1.52 2.94
C LEU A 180 -7.47 -1.71 2.52
N THR A 181 -8.42 -1.31 3.37
CA THR A 181 -9.86 -1.35 3.03
C THR A 181 -10.16 -0.51 1.78
N ARG A 182 -9.53 0.66 1.64
CA ARG A 182 -9.69 1.52 0.46
C ARG A 182 -9.12 0.86 -0.79
N LEU A 183 -7.89 0.32 -0.71
CA LEU A 183 -7.26 -0.41 -1.82
C LEU A 183 -8.13 -1.57 -2.30
N LEU A 184 -8.64 -2.38 -1.39
CA LEU A 184 -9.52 -3.51 -1.70
C LEU A 184 -10.85 -3.09 -2.35
N LYS A 185 -11.42 -1.95 -1.94
CA LYS A 185 -12.66 -1.42 -2.52
C LYS A 185 -12.47 -0.85 -3.92
N THR A 186 -11.33 -0.21 -4.18
CA THR A 186 -11.04 0.41 -5.49
C THR A 186 -10.48 -0.59 -6.49
N SER A 187 -9.86 -1.65 -6.02
CA SER A 187 -9.33 -2.72 -6.85
C SER A 187 -10.41 -3.76 -7.16
N GLY A 188 -10.79 -3.88 -8.43
CA GLY A 188 -11.66 -4.97 -8.89
C GLY A 188 -10.98 -6.34 -8.97
N ILE A 189 -9.69 -6.44 -8.61
CA ILE A 189 -8.83 -7.63 -8.74
C ILE A 189 -8.43 -8.12 -7.35
N GLY A 190 -8.36 -9.44 -7.18
CA GLY A 190 -7.93 -10.09 -5.94
C GLY A 190 -8.98 -10.97 -5.31
#